data_95478c94f2a5861f14b41e3be34448c1
#
_entry.id   95478c94f2a5861f14b41e3be34448c1
#
_cell.length_a   1.000
_cell.length_b   1.000
_cell.length_c   1.000
_cell.angle_alpha   90.00
_cell.angle_beta   90.00
_cell.angle_gamma   90.00
#
_symmetry.space_group_name_H-M   'P 1'
#
loop_
_entity.id
_entity.type
_entity.pdbx_description
1 polymer ?
#
loop_
_entity_poly.entity_id
_entity_poly.type
_entity_poly.pdbx_seq_one_letter_code
_entity_poly.pdbx_strand_id
1 'polypeptide(L)'
;MKCSIFIATSVDGYIATKNGGVDWLQPADNPQTNRQENPDMGFNRYINSVDCMIMGRNSMDKIASFNLTQGQWPYADLEIFALSNRVKEVPGNLQGKVKIHNGDIQSLLSKLETSGFEHAYIDGGKTITSFLELGLINEMTITLVPIILGQGIRLFGNIDRSVRLVQSQAEAYTNDFIQLRYHLE
;
A
#
# COMPACT_ATOMS: atom_id res chain seq x y z
N MET A 1 3.90 -17.26 4.44
CA MET A 1 4.61 -15.97 4.61
C MET A 1 3.67 -14.93 5.19
N LYS A 2 4.17 -13.98 5.97
CA LYS A 2 3.38 -12.87 6.51
C LYS A 2 3.04 -11.86 5.40
N CYS A 3 1.78 -11.39 5.35
CA CYS A 3 1.37 -10.33 4.44
C CYS A 3 0.77 -9.17 5.23
N SER A 4 1.24 -7.97 4.98
CA SER A 4 0.78 -6.77 5.68
C SER A 4 0.47 -5.62 4.74
N ILE A 5 -0.32 -4.67 5.25
CA ILE A 5 -0.74 -3.47 4.54
C ILE A 5 -0.19 -2.25 5.28
N PHE A 6 0.36 -1.29 4.53
CA PHE A 6 0.71 0.03 5.04
C PHE A 6 0.25 1.07 4.01
N ILE A 7 -0.82 1.79 4.30
CA ILE A 7 -1.49 2.63 3.30
C ILE A 7 -2.15 3.86 3.93
N ALA A 8 -2.23 4.95 3.18
CA ALA A 8 -2.99 6.13 3.56
C ALA A 8 -4.36 6.16 2.86
N THR A 9 -5.38 6.65 3.56
CA THR A 9 -6.74 6.82 3.05
C THR A 9 -7.32 8.16 3.47
N SER A 10 -8.32 8.64 2.71
CA SER A 10 -9.26 9.65 3.22
C SER A 10 -10.11 9.06 4.35
N VAL A 11 -10.74 9.92 5.15
CA VAL A 11 -11.63 9.50 6.25
C VAL A 11 -12.79 8.62 5.76
N ASP A 12 -13.26 8.85 4.54
CA ASP A 12 -14.31 8.07 3.87
C ASP A 12 -13.80 6.87 3.05
N GLY A 13 -12.51 6.47 3.24
CA GLY A 13 -11.94 5.19 2.81
C GLY A 13 -11.47 5.12 1.35
N TYR A 14 -11.10 6.25 0.74
CA TYR A 14 -10.52 6.27 -0.61
C TYR A 14 -8.99 6.38 -0.55
N ILE A 15 -8.32 5.71 -1.48
CA ILE A 15 -6.86 5.74 -1.64
C ILE A 15 -6.40 6.65 -2.79
N ALA A 16 -7.32 7.06 -3.65
CA ALA A 16 -7.06 8.00 -4.74
C ALA A 16 -8.37 8.64 -5.20
N THR A 17 -8.29 9.77 -5.90
CA THR A 17 -9.41 10.35 -6.63
C THR A 17 -9.88 9.43 -7.77
N LYS A 18 -11.01 9.71 -8.42
CA LYS A 18 -11.49 8.93 -9.59
C LYS A 18 -10.45 8.77 -10.70
N ASN A 19 -9.63 9.80 -10.88
CA ASN A 19 -8.59 9.81 -11.93
C ASN A 19 -7.24 9.30 -11.42
N GLY A 20 -7.20 8.68 -10.23
CA GLY A 20 -5.98 8.16 -9.62
C GLY A 20 -5.05 9.24 -9.04
N GLY A 21 -5.54 10.47 -8.81
CA GLY A 21 -4.79 11.54 -8.15
C GLY A 21 -4.58 11.23 -6.67
N VAL A 22 -3.40 11.59 -6.15
CA VAL A 22 -3.00 11.38 -4.74
C VAL A 22 -2.43 12.66 -4.10
N ASP A 23 -2.61 13.82 -4.74
CA ASP A 23 -2.07 15.11 -4.28
C ASP A 23 -2.61 15.50 -2.90
N TRP A 24 -3.79 15.01 -2.55
CA TRP A 24 -4.45 15.19 -1.26
C TRP A 24 -3.75 14.46 -0.09
N LEU A 25 -2.79 13.59 -0.35
CA LEU A 25 -1.95 12.97 0.68
C LEU A 25 -0.99 13.95 1.35
N GLN A 26 -0.77 15.11 0.74
CA GLN A 26 -0.01 16.19 1.37
C GLN A 26 -0.81 16.77 2.54
N PRO A 27 -0.15 17.12 3.66
CA PRO A 27 -0.82 17.80 4.75
C PRO A 27 -1.56 19.04 4.24
N ALA A 28 -2.81 19.22 4.66
CA ALA A 28 -3.55 20.44 4.36
C ALA A 28 -2.79 21.67 4.88
N ASP A 29 -2.99 22.81 4.22
CA ASP A 29 -2.45 24.10 4.65
C ASP A 29 -3.14 24.57 5.96
N ASN A 30 -2.86 23.84 7.06
CA ASN A 30 -3.28 24.25 8.38
C ASN A 30 -2.16 25.10 9.02
N PRO A 31 -2.40 26.40 9.28
CA PRO A 31 -1.38 27.27 9.91
C PRO A 31 -0.95 26.83 11.32
N GLN A 32 -1.75 25.99 11.96
CA GLN A 32 -1.48 25.48 13.32
C GLN A 32 -0.74 24.13 13.30
N THR A 33 -0.67 23.45 12.16
CA THR A 33 0.16 22.25 12.03
C THR A 33 1.62 22.63 11.98
N ASN A 34 2.43 21.98 12.78
CA ASN A 34 3.88 22.16 12.74
C ASN A 34 4.43 21.54 11.44
N ARG A 35 4.49 22.34 10.37
CA ARG A 35 4.99 21.91 9.05
C ARG A 35 6.47 21.49 9.04
N GLN A 36 7.23 21.81 10.09
CA GLN A 36 8.62 21.38 10.24
C GLN A 36 8.72 19.90 10.61
N GLU A 37 7.64 19.33 11.13
CA GLU A 37 7.52 17.91 11.40
C GLU A 37 6.61 17.27 10.34
N ASN A 38 7.18 16.78 9.26
CA ASN A 38 6.49 15.85 8.35
C ASN A 38 6.95 14.43 8.71
N PRO A 39 6.35 13.82 9.75
CA PRO A 39 6.77 12.51 10.20
C PRO A 39 6.54 11.49 9.09
N ASP A 40 7.47 10.56 8.91
CA ASP A 40 7.32 9.45 7.96
C ASP A 40 6.26 8.43 8.41
N MET A 41 5.64 8.69 9.57
CA MET A 41 4.63 7.83 10.19
C MET A 41 5.06 6.36 10.31
N GLY A 42 6.37 6.11 10.41
CA GLY A 42 6.96 4.78 10.50
C GLY A 42 7.13 4.06 9.18
N PHE A 43 6.94 4.72 8.03
CA PHE A 43 7.06 4.10 6.72
C PHE A 43 8.47 3.53 6.46
N ASN A 44 9.54 4.28 6.78
CA ASN A 44 10.91 3.78 6.60
C ASN A 44 11.18 2.53 7.44
N ARG A 45 10.71 2.53 8.70
CA ARG A 45 10.82 1.34 9.57
C ARG A 45 10.04 0.17 8.99
N TYR A 46 8.84 0.43 8.44
CA TYR A 46 8.01 -0.59 7.82
C TYR A 46 8.68 -1.18 6.56
N ILE A 47 9.17 -0.35 5.65
CA ILE A 47 9.88 -0.80 4.43
C ILE A 47 11.09 -1.67 4.77
N ASN A 48 11.82 -1.33 5.83
CA ASN A 48 12.97 -2.13 6.30
C ASN A 48 12.56 -3.44 7.03
N SER A 49 11.27 -3.65 7.29
CA SER A 49 10.75 -4.86 7.96
C SER A 49 10.10 -5.85 7.01
N VAL A 50 10.01 -5.54 5.73
CA VAL A 50 9.44 -6.39 4.70
C VAL A 50 10.50 -6.81 3.69
N ASP A 51 10.33 -7.98 3.08
CA ASP A 51 11.30 -8.54 2.13
C ASP A 51 10.94 -8.23 0.68
N CYS A 52 9.66 -8.07 0.41
CA CYS A 52 9.15 -7.75 -0.92
C CYS A 52 7.85 -6.95 -0.87
N MET A 53 7.49 -6.39 -2.02
CA MET A 53 6.21 -5.71 -2.23
C MET A 53 5.42 -6.41 -3.33
N ILE A 54 4.13 -6.62 -3.11
CA ILE A 54 3.20 -7.16 -4.10
C ILE A 54 2.12 -6.12 -4.36
N MET A 55 2.00 -5.68 -5.60
CA MET A 55 1.03 -4.66 -6.01
C MET A 55 0.26 -5.07 -7.24
N GLY A 56 -0.84 -4.36 -7.54
CA GLY A 56 -1.56 -4.51 -8.80
C GLY A 56 -0.95 -3.66 -9.92
N ARG A 57 -1.33 -3.97 -11.16
CA ARG A 57 -0.93 -3.19 -12.33
C ARG A 57 -1.21 -1.69 -12.19
N ASN A 58 -2.36 -1.30 -11.65
CA ASN A 58 -2.72 0.12 -11.51
C ASN A 58 -1.77 0.86 -10.55
N SER A 59 -1.31 0.21 -9.47
CA SER A 59 -0.28 0.77 -8.57
C SER A 59 1.06 0.89 -9.31
N MET A 60 1.46 -0.11 -10.10
CA MET A 60 2.66 -0.04 -10.92
C MET A 60 2.59 1.15 -11.91
N ASP A 61 1.48 1.29 -12.65
CA ASP A 61 1.28 2.38 -13.60
C ASP A 61 1.31 3.74 -12.90
N LYS A 62 0.74 3.82 -11.68
CA LYS A 62 0.76 5.02 -10.85
C LYS A 62 2.17 5.38 -10.41
N ILE A 63 2.94 4.43 -9.89
CA ILE A 63 4.35 4.66 -9.51
C ILE A 63 5.17 5.09 -10.73
N ALA A 64 4.96 4.46 -11.89
CA ALA A 64 5.61 4.85 -13.14
C ALA A 64 5.32 6.31 -13.52
N SER A 65 4.08 6.78 -13.30
CA SER A 65 3.66 8.14 -13.64
C SER A 65 4.38 9.25 -12.84
N PHE A 66 4.95 8.91 -11.68
CA PHE A 66 5.71 9.86 -10.87
C PHE A 66 7.10 10.16 -11.43
N ASN A 67 7.64 9.33 -12.34
CA ASN A 67 8.97 9.47 -12.91
C ASN A 67 10.07 9.70 -11.87
N LEU A 68 10.01 8.94 -10.75
CA LEU A 68 10.92 9.09 -9.62
C LEU A 68 12.37 8.83 -10.03
N THR A 69 13.26 9.74 -9.62
CA THR A 69 14.70 9.52 -9.70
C THR A 69 15.13 8.46 -8.68
N GLN A 70 16.37 7.96 -8.80
CA GLN A 70 16.89 6.97 -7.85
C GLN A 70 16.88 7.50 -6.40
N GLY A 71 17.22 8.78 -6.18
CA GLY A 71 17.20 9.40 -4.84
C GLY A 71 15.80 9.65 -4.27
N GLN A 72 14.76 9.56 -5.10
CA GLN A 72 13.37 9.71 -4.69
C GLN A 72 12.65 8.36 -4.53
N TRP A 73 13.35 7.23 -4.81
CA TRP A 73 12.77 5.90 -4.74
C TRP A 73 12.49 5.49 -3.29
N PRO A 74 11.20 5.30 -2.90
CA PRO A 74 10.85 5.14 -1.49
C PRO A 74 10.90 3.69 -1.00
N TYR A 75 11.15 2.72 -1.89
CA TYR A 75 11.03 1.29 -1.58
C TYR A 75 12.38 0.62 -1.33
N ALA A 76 13.45 1.39 -1.14
CA ALA A 76 14.81 0.87 -0.92
C ALA A 76 15.17 -0.21 -1.97
N ASP A 77 15.70 -1.35 -1.52
CA ASP A 77 16.10 -2.47 -2.38
C ASP A 77 15.05 -3.59 -2.42
N LEU A 78 13.80 -3.30 -2.07
CA LEU A 78 12.73 -4.30 -2.09
C LEU A 78 12.53 -4.89 -3.48
N GLU A 79 12.41 -6.20 -3.57
CA GLU A 79 11.88 -6.86 -4.75
C GLU A 79 10.38 -6.56 -4.89
N ILE A 80 9.99 -6.01 -6.04
CA ILE A 80 8.60 -5.59 -6.27
C ILE A 80 7.97 -6.46 -7.35
N PHE A 81 6.79 -7.02 -7.04
CA PHE A 81 6.02 -7.86 -7.94
C PHE A 81 4.70 -7.19 -8.30
N ALA A 82 4.45 -7.02 -9.59
CA ALA A 82 3.19 -6.49 -10.11
C ALA A 82 2.32 -7.62 -10.65
N LEU A 83 1.14 -7.82 -10.04
CA LEU A 83 0.17 -8.80 -10.49
C LEU A 83 -0.53 -8.31 -11.76
N SER A 84 -0.38 -9.02 -12.86
CA SER A 84 -1.06 -8.71 -14.11
C SER A 84 -1.15 -9.90 -15.05
N ASN A 85 -2.36 -10.24 -15.48
CA ASN A 85 -2.60 -11.23 -16.53
C ASN A 85 -2.66 -10.62 -17.95
N ARG A 86 -2.60 -9.29 -18.06
CA ARG A 86 -2.79 -8.57 -19.33
C ARG A 86 -1.52 -7.89 -19.83
N VAL A 87 -0.73 -7.35 -18.91
CA VAL A 87 0.51 -6.62 -19.23
C VAL A 87 1.69 -7.56 -19.03
N LYS A 88 2.56 -7.62 -20.04
CA LYS A 88 3.77 -8.46 -20.03
C LYS A 88 5.05 -7.65 -19.86
N GLU A 89 4.97 -6.35 -20.01
CA GLU A 89 6.13 -5.46 -19.96
C GLU A 89 5.99 -4.42 -18.85
N VAL A 90 7.09 -4.20 -18.15
CA VAL A 90 7.22 -3.17 -17.12
C VAL A 90 7.47 -1.82 -17.80
N PRO A 91 6.83 -0.72 -17.37
CA PRO A 91 7.17 0.62 -17.84
C PRO A 91 8.68 0.90 -17.79
N GLY A 92 9.21 1.61 -18.81
CA GLY A 92 10.66 1.77 -18.99
C GLY A 92 11.40 2.30 -17.76
N ASN A 93 10.80 3.25 -17.03
CA ASN A 93 11.38 3.84 -15.81
C ASN A 93 11.30 2.93 -14.56
N LEU A 94 10.61 1.78 -14.65
CA LEU A 94 10.53 0.76 -13.61
C LEU A 94 11.28 -0.53 -13.98
N GLN A 95 11.91 -0.59 -15.14
CA GLN A 95 12.71 -1.75 -15.55
C GLN A 95 13.84 -1.99 -14.54
N GLY A 96 14.07 -3.27 -14.20
CA GLY A 96 15.03 -3.67 -13.17
C GLY A 96 14.55 -3.49 -11.72
N LYS A 97 13.46 -2.73 -11.49
CA LYS A 97 12.89 -2.50 -10.15
C LYS A 97 11.62 -3.32 -9.88
N VAL A 98 10.86 -3.64 -10.92
CA VAL A 98 9.58 -4.34 -10.82
C VAL A 98 9.61 -5.58 -11.71
N LYS A 99 9.06 -6.69 -11.20
CA LYS A 99 8.86 -7.95 -11.92
C LYS A 99 7.36 -8.17 -12.11
N ILE A 100 6.91 -8.55 -13.30
CA ILE A 100 5.50 -8.90 -13.52
C ILE A 100 5.29 -10.37 -13.15
N HIS A 101 4.29 -10.63 -12.32
CA HIS A 101 3.78 -11.97 -12.08
C HIS A 101 2.47 -12.18 -12.83
N ASN A 102 2.48 -13.18 -13.71
CA ASN A 102 1.29 -13.64 -14.44
C ASN A 102 0.88 -14.98 -13.83
N GLY A 103 -0.17 -14.96 -13.01
CA GLY A 103 -0.66 -16.13 -12.29
C GLY A 103 -1.51 -15.73 -11.08
N ASP A 104 -1.89 -16.71 -10.29
CA ASP A 104 -2.64 -16.50 -9.07
C ASP A 104 -1.72 -16.09 -7.91
N ILE A 105 -2.35 -15.50 -6.88
CA ILE A 105 -1.67 -14.99 -5.69
C ILE A 105 -0.96 -16.12 -4.92
N GLN A 106 -1.61 -17.28 -4.78
CA GLN A 106 -1.09 -18.39 -3.98
C GLN A 106 0.19 -18.96 -4.62
N SER A 107 0.20 -19.08 -5.95
CA SER A 107 1.39 -19.53 -6.68
C SER A 107 2.57 -18.55 -6.55
N LEU A 108 2.30 -17.24 -6.51
CA LEU A 108 3.33 -16.24 -6.23
C LEU A 108 3.88 -16.41 -4.81
N LEU A 109 3.00 -16.45 -3.81
CA LEU A 109 3.41 -16.57 -2.41
C LEU A 109 4.25 -17.83 -2.17
N SER A 110 3.84 -18.98 -2.72
CA SER A 110 4.58 -20.24 -2.61
C SER A 110 5.99 -20.14 -3.22
N LYS A 111 6.14 -19.45 -4.36
CA LYS A 111 7.45 -19.21 -4.98
C LYS A 111 8.32 -18.31 -4.11
N LEU A 112 7.76 -17.25 -3.56
CA LEU A 112 8.48 -16.31 -2.70
C LEU A 112 8.95 -17.01 -1.42
N GLU A 113 8.09 -17.77 -0.75
CA GLU A 113 8.45 -18.57 0.43
C GLU A 113 9.58 -19.56 0.12
N THR A 114 9.50 -20.25 -1.01
CA THR A 114 10.57 -21.17 -1.44
C THR A 114 11.89 -20.43 -1.70
N SER A 115 11.82 -19.15 -2.08
CA SER A 115 12.98 -18.29 -2.29
C SER A 115 13.48 -17.61 -1.00
N GLY A 116 12.87 -17.90 0.16
CA GLY A 116 13.30 -17.40 1.47
C GLY A 116 12.66 -16.07 1.89
N PHE A 117 11.64 -15.58 1.18
CA PHE A 117 10.89 -14.41 1.60
C PHE A 117 9.92 -14.76 2.73
N GLU A 118 9.90 -13.97 3.79
CA GLU A 118 9.08 -14.20 4.98
C GLU A 118 7.95 -13.18 5.14
N HIS A 119 8.13 -11.94 4.66
CA HIS A 119 7.19 -10.85 4.87
C HIS A 119 6.95 -10.02 3.60
N ALA A 120 5.71 -9.94 3.12
CA ALA A 120 5.30 -9.16 1.97
C ALA A 120 4.48 -7.92 2.35
N TYR A 121 4.82 -6.78 1.77
CA TYR A 121 4.00 -5.58 1.73
C TYR A 121 2.99 -5.68 0.59
N ILE A 122 1.70 -5.59 0.90
CA ILE A 122 0.61 -5.67 -0.09
C ILE A 122 0.06 -4.27 -0.35
N ASP A 123 0.09 -3.83 -1.62
CA ASP A 123 -0.34 -2.49 -2.04
C ASP A 123 -1.40 -2.48 -3.14
N GLY A 124 -2.26 -1.45 -3.07
CA GLY A 124 -3.32 -1.18 -4.04
C GLY A 124 -4.64 -1.85 -3.72
N GLY A 125 -5.74 -1.06 -3.77
CA GLY A 125 -7.05 -1.46 -3.27
C GLY A 125 -7.56 -2.80 -3.83
N LYS A 126 -7.43 -3.06 -5.13
CA LYS A 126 -7.84 -4.33 -5.73
C LYS A 126 -7.01 -5.51 -5.24
N THR A 127 -5.69 -5.33 -5.14
CA THR A 127 -4.78 -6.37 -4.65
C THR A 127 -5.07 -6.67 -3.17
N ILE A 128 -5.19 -5.63 -2.35
CA ILE A 128 -5.55 -5.76 -0.93
C ILE A 128 -6.88 -6.50 -0.77
N THR A 129 -7.91 -6.12 -1.54
CA THR A 129 -9.21 -6.81 -1.53
C THR A 129 -9.07 -8.29 -1.85
N SER A 130 -8.33 -8.65 -2.90
CA SER A 130 -8.11 -10.05 -3.28
C SER A 130 -7.37 -10.85 -2.19
N PHE A 131 -6.39 -10.24 -1.53
CA PHE A 131 -5.68 -10.88 -0.41
C PHE A 131 -6.60 -11.05 0.82
N LEU A 132 -7.48 -10.09 1.09
CA LEU A 132 -8.48 -10.19 2.16
C LEU A 132 -9.50 -11.29 1.88
N GLU A 133 -9.99 -11.43 0.66
CA GLU A 133 -10.89 -12.51 0.24
C GLU A 133 -10.27 -13.89 0.46
N LEU A 134 -8.98 -14.02 0.19
CA LEU A 134 -8.22 -15.25 0.39
C LEU A 134 -7.80 -15.48 1.86
N GLY A 135 -8.02 -14.51 2.75
CA GLY A 135 -7.62 -14.61 4.16
C GLY A 135 -6.11 -14.57 4.38
N LEU A 136 -5.39 -13.87 3.51
CA LEU A 136 -3.93 -13.86 3.49
C LEU A 136 -3.31 -12.67 4.23
N ILE A 137 -4.09 -11.66 4.61
CA ILE A 137 -3.58 -10.49 5.36
C ILE A 137 -3.50 -10.80 6.85
N ASN A 138 -2.35 -10.56 7.44
CA ASN A 138 -2.10 -10.77 8.88
C ASN A 138 -2.25 -9.48 9.69
N GLU A 139 -1.80 -8.34 9.13
CA GLU A 139 -1.86 -7.05 9.81
C GLU A 139 -2.04 -5.91 8.81
N MET A 140 -2.60 -4.79 9.30
CA MET A 140 -2.72 -3.58 8.51
C MET A 140 -2.41 -2.35 9.34
N THR A 141 -1.73 -1.41 8.70
CA THR A 141 -1.53 -0.04 9.16
C THR A 141 -2.20 0.90 8.16
N ILE A 142 -3.22 1.64 8.63
CA ILE A 142 -3.98 2.60 7.82
C ILE A 142 -3.76 3.98 8.41
N THR A 143 -3.24 4.91 7.61
CA THR A 143 -3.14 6.32 7.97
C THR A 143 -4.32 7.09 7.40
N LEU A 144 -5.16 7.64 8.27
CA LEU A 144 -6.27 8.51 7.88
C LEU A 144 -5.75 9.93 7.67
N VAL A 145 -5.84 10.40 6.45
CA VAL A 145 -5.60 11.81 6.10
C VAL A 145 -6.87 12.61 6.44
N PRO A 146 -6.78 13.80 7.06
CA PRO A 146 -7.94 14.56 7.52
C PRO A 146 -8.73 15.21 6.36
N ILE A 147 -9.24 14.39 5.45
CA ILE A 147 -10.02 14.80 4.27
C ILE A 147 -11.14 13.81 3.99
N ILE A 148 -12.25 14.34 3.48
CA ILE A 148 -13.35 13.55 2.89
C ILE A 148 -13.32 13.80 1.38
N LEU A 149 -13.11 12.76 0.59
CA LEU A 149 -13.07 12.85 -0.88
C LEU A 149 -14.45 12.75 -1.52
N GLY A 150 -15.42 12.14 -0.85
CA GLY A 150 -16.78 11.90 -1.36
C GLY A 150 -16.86 10.85 -2.47
N GLN A 151 -15.83 10.72 -3.30
CA GLN A 151 -15.74 9.77 -4.39
C GLN A 151 -14.28 9.50 -4.79
N GLY A 152 -14.00 8.30 -5.26
CA GLY A 152 -12.63 7.94 -5.64
C GLY A 152 -12.43 6.44 -5.81
N ILE A 153 -11.17 6.02 -5.73
CA ILE A 153 -10.78 4.61 -5.70
C ILE A 153 -10.78 4.17 -4.23
N ARG A 154 -11.63 3.21 -3.89
CA ARG A 154 -11.73 2.68 -2.52
C ARG A 154 -10.52 1.84 -2.14
N LEU A 155 -10.16 1.89 -0.85
CA LEU A 155 -9.19 0.95 -0.28
C LEU A 155 -9.74 -0.48 -0.32
N PHE A 156 -10.95 -0.67 0.20
CA PHE A 156 -11.61 -1.97 0.19
C PHE A 156 -12.70 -2.01 -0.87
N GLY A 157 -12.64 -3.03 -1.74
CA GLY A 157 -13.72 -3.37 -2.64
C GLY A 157 -14.82 -4.18 -1.92
N ASN A 158 -15.69 -4.82 -2.70
CA ASN A 158 -16.63 -5.77 -2.16
C ASN A 158 -15.89 -7.02 -1.71
N ILE A 159 -16.17 -7.47 -0.50
CA ILE A 159 -15.65 -8.70 0.11
C ILE A 159 -16.87 -9.50 0.56
N ASP A 160 -16.98 -10.76 0.14
CA ASP A 160 -18.17 -11.60 0.39
C ASP A 160 -18.26 -12.10 1.84
N ARG A 161 -17.30 -11.75 2.68
CA ARG A 161 -17.26 -12.10 4.09
C ARG A 161 -16.84 -10.93 4.97
N SER A 162 -17.26 -10.91 6.22
CA SER A 162 -16.68 -9.99 7.21
C SER A 162 -15.27 -10.45 7.60
N VAL A 163 -14.37 -9.50 7.81
CA VAL A 163 -13.01 -9.72 8.33
C VAL A 163 -12.93 -9.07 9.70
N ARG A 164 -12.59 -9.83 10.72
CA ARG A 164 -12.48 -9.33 12.08
C ARG A 164 -11.12 -8.70 12.30
N LEU A 165 -11.12 -7.49 12.87
CA LEU A 165 -9.92 -6.76 13.25
C LEU A 165 -9.76 -6.82 14.77
N VAL A 166 -8.55 -7.13 15.21
CA VAL A 166 -8.19 -7.29 16.61
C VAL A 166 -6.92 -6.51 16.96
N GLN A 167 -6.60 -6.40 18.25
CA GLN A 167 -5.37 -5.76 18.75
C GLN A 167 -5.19 -4.33 18.22
N SER A 168 -6.27 -3.54 18.22
CA SER A 168 -6.29 -2.18 17.71
C SER A 168 -5.33 -1.24 18.44
N GLN A 169 -4.60 -0.44 17.70
CA GLN A 169 -3.81 0.68 18.19
C GLN A 169 -4.13 1.92 17.36
N ALA A 170 -4.11 3.09 18.00
CA ALA A 170 -4.33 4.37 17.33
C ALA A 170 -3.27 5.38 17.77
N GLU A 171 -2.75 6.14 16.82
CA GLU A 171 -1.75 7.19 17.06
C GLU A 171 -2.15 8.45 16.27
N ALA A 172 -2.20 9.60 16.95
CA ALA A 172 -2.46 10.88 16.31
C ALA A 172 -1.12 11.63 16.12
N TYR A 173 -0.95 12.20 14.93
CA TYR A 173 0.26 12.95 14.56
C TYR A 173 0.00 14.47 14.59
N THR A 174 1.08 15.24 14.70
CA THR A 174 1.04 16.72 14.76
C THR A 174 0.50 17.38 13.48
N ASN A 175 0.41 16.63 12.38
CA ASN A 175 -0.17 17.06 11.09
C ASN A 175 -1.65 16.69 10.94
N ASP A 176 -2.35 16.40 12.03
CA ASP A 176 -3.77 15.97 12.09
C ASP A 176 -4.04 14.58 11.45
N PHE A 177 -3.01 13.83 11.07
CA PHE A 177 -3.15 12.46 10.59
C PHE A 177 -3.38 11.51 11.77
N ILE A 178 -4.17 10.46 11.54
CA ILE A 178 -4.40 9.40 12.52
C ILE A 178 -3.97 8.09 11.91
N GLN A 179 -3.10 7.36 12.57
CA GLN A 179 -2.70 6.02 12.14
C GLN A 179 -3.37 4.96 13.00
N LEU A 180 -3.99 3.99 12.32
CA LEU A 180 -4.65 2.84 12.92
C LEU A 180 -3.88 1.57 12.55
N ARG A 181 -3.63 0.71 13.54
CA ARG A 181 -2.99 -0.59 13.34
C ARG A 181 -3.89 -1.69 13.86
N TYR A 182 -3.99 -2.78 13.10
CA TYR A 182 -4.82 -3.94 13.42
C TYR A 182 -4.11 -5.23 13.02
N HIS A 183 -4.41 -6.31 13.76
CA HIS A 183 -4.22 -7.67 13.27
C HIS A 183 -5.54 -8.21 12.73
N LEU A 184 -5.49 -9.21 11.86
CA LEU A 184 -6.65 -9.83 11.25
C LEU A 184 -6.77 -11.29 11.74
N GLU A 185 -8.04 -11.71 12.02
CA GLU A 185 -8.42 -13.08 12.34
C GLU A 185 -9.15 -13.75 11.16
#